data_25ce9c82aa3b968fa414653a2916d6ae
#
_entry.id   25ce9c82aa3b968fa414653a2916d6ae
#
_cell.length_a   1.000
_cell.length_b   1.000
_cell.length_c   1.000
_cell.angle_alpha   90.00
_cell.angle_beta   90.00
_cell.angle_gamma   90.00
#
_symmetry.space_group_name_H-M   'P 1'
#
loop_
_entity.id
_entity.type
_entity.pdbx_description
1 polymer ?
#
loop_
_entity_poly.entity_id
_entity_poly.type
_entity_poly.pdbx_seq_one_letter_code
_entity_poly.pdbx_strand_id
1 'polypeptide(L)'
;EGKKPGSTIDRIVSFIDMPKTWLSLTGAKVTENFQGRIFLGHDTEPESRYHFSWRERADERFDNVRVMRDEQFAYHKNYAPFAPNGQYLAYMHNMKATGAWEKYHQAGKTTAVTGRFFRPRPSEEFYDNFKDFHNIDNQIDDPLHQSKIKELKKELRRQQLKYFDSGLIPEEMRNRIIREKKTTVYAFVRDPKLYPLAKYLDYADLALERKKKNL
;
A
#
# COMPACT_ATOMS: atom_id res chain seq x y z
N GLU A 1 19.63 -16.25 19.21
CA GLU A 1 20.46 -16.55 20.38
C GLU A 1 21.27 -15.30 20.77
N GLY A 2 21.42 -15.06 22.09
CA GLY A 2 22.24 -13.97 22.62
C GLY A 2 21.58 -12.61 22.81
N LYS A 3 20.35 -12.40 22.40
CA LYS A 3 19.60 -11.17 22.71
C LYS A 3 18.72 -11.34 23.96
N LYS A 4 18.55 -10.27 24.74
CA LYS A 4 17.70 -10.27 25.93
C LYS A 4 16.25 -10.60 25.51
N PRO A 5 15.61 -11.62 26.09
CA PRO A 5 14.19 -11.86 25.86
C PRO A 5 13.35 -10.62 26.21
N GLY A 6 12.34 -10.31 25.39
CA GLY A 6 11.50 -9.12 25.58
C GLY A 6 12.09 -7.80 25.04
N SER A 7 13.26 -7.82 24.39
CA SER A 7 13.78 -6.61 23.74
C SER A 7 12.98 -6.25 22.49
N THR A 8 12.82 -4.93 22.26
CA THR A 8 12.22 -4.37 21.04
C THR A 8 13.29 -4.08 19.99
N ILE A 9 12.94 -4.21 18.72
CA ILE A 9 13.76 -3.83 17.56
C ILE A 9 12.92 -2.90 16.70
N ASP A 10 13.39 -1.67 16.53
CA ASP A 10 12.68 -0.61 15.79
C ASP A 10 12.97 -0.61 14.28
N ARG A 11 13.63 -1.65 13.81
CA ARG A 11 13.94 -1.84 12.39
C ARG A 11 12.69 -2.01 11.53
N ILE A 12 12.63 -1.34 10.37
CA ILE A 12 11.60 -1.56 9.36
C ILE A 12 11.78 -2.96 8.75
N VAL A 13 10.75 -3.81 8.92
CA VAL A 13 10.68 -5.17 8.39
C VAL A 13 9.41 -5.33 7.55
N SER A 14 9.52 -6.03 6.42
CA SER A 14 8.41 -6.37 5.54
C SER A 14 8.15 -7.87 5.49
N PHE A 15 6.94 -8.30 5.15
CA PHE A 15 6.65 -9.73 4.94
C PHE A 15 7.48 -10.35 3.83
N ILE A 16 7.92 -9.58 2.83
CA ILE A 16 8.83 -10.07 1.78
C ILE A 16 10.22 -10.43 2.30
N ASP A 17 10.58 -9.96 3.51
CA ASP A 17 11.86 -10.25 4.16
C ASP A 17 11.86 -11.61 4.86
N MET A 18 10.68 -12.12 5.20
CA MET A 18 10.51 -13.36 5.97
C MET A 18 11.08 -14.60 5.28
N PRO A 19 10.73 -14.91 4.01
CA PRO A 19 11.23 -16.13 3.36
C PRO A 19 12.76 -16.18 3.28
N LYS A 20 13.37 -15.05 2.90
CA LYS A 20 14.84 -14.94 2.79
C LYS A 20 15.52 -15.12 4.15
N THR A 21 14.96 -14.51 5.20
CA THR A 21 15.45 -14.62 6.57
C THR A 21 15.35 -16.06 7.08
N TRP A 22 14.22 -16.73 6.85
CA TRP A 22 14.07 -18.13 7.30
C TRP A 22 14.99 -19.09 6.58
N LEU A 23 15.22 -18.93 5.28
CA LEU A 23 16.17 -19.71 4.54
C LEU A 23 17.60 -19.53 5.12
N SER A 24 18.01 -18.29 5.38
CA SER A 24 19.32 -18.01 6.01
C SER A 24 19.42 -18.65 7.41
N LEU A 25 18.39 -18.51 8.25
CA LEU A 25 18.39 -19.07 9.61
C LEU A 25 18.46 -20.60 9.64
N THR A 26 17.96 -21.27 8.61
CA THR A 26 17.98 -22.74 8.49
C THR A 26 19.23 -23.26 7.74
N GLY A 27 20.10 -22.38 7.29
CA GLY A 27 21.24 -22.74 6.45
C GLY A 27 20.88 -23.18 5.03
N ALA A 28 19.64 -22.96 4.61
CA ALA A 28 19.19 -23.27 3.26
C ALA A 28 19.70 -22.21 2.26
N LYS A 29 19.92 -22.64 1.01
CA LYS A 29 20.37 -21.72 -0.04
C LYS A 29 19.34 -20.62 -0.31
N VAL A 30 19.73 -19.38 -0.10
CA VAL A 30 18.96 -18.22 -0.53
C VAL A 30 19.20 -17.97 -2.02
N THR A 31 18.11 -17.90 -2.80
CA THR A 31 18.19 -17.62 -4.25
C THR A 31 17.90 -16.15 -4.53
N GLU A 32 18.36 -15.64 -5.67
CA GLU A 32 18.13 -14.25 -6.14
C GLU A 32 16.66 -13.89 -6.41
N ASN A 33 15.78 -14.88 -6.46
CA ASN A 33 14.35 -14.67 -6.68
C ASN A 33 13.64 -14.00 -5.49
N PHE A 34 14.25 -14.01 -4.29
CA PHE A 34 13.70 -13.36 -3.11
C PHE A 34 14.09 -11.87 -3.07
N GLN A 35 13.11 -11.00 -3.14
CA GLN A 35 13.31 -9.53 -3.18
C GLN A 35 13.56 -8.90 -1.81
N GLY A 36 13.24 -9.62 -0.73
CA GLY A 36 13.40 -9.15 0.64
C GLY A 36 14.85 -9.11 1.12
N ARG A 37 15.02 -8.75 2.39
CA ARG A 37 16.31 -8.67 3.09
C ARG A 37 16.33 -9.60 4.29
N ILE A 38 17.49 -10.16 4.60
CA ILE A 38 17.68 -10.91 5.84
C ILE A 38 17.74 -9.91 6.99
N PHE A 39 16.78 -9.97 7.90
CA PHE A 39 16.70 -9.03 9.03
C PHE A 39 17.07 -9.64 10.38
N LEU A 40 17.33 -10.95 10.43
CA LEU A 40 17.67 -11.68 11.65
C LEU A 40 18.73 -12.73 11.36
N GLY A 41 19.62 -12.98 12.34
CA GLY A 41 20.66 -14.00 12.24
C GLY A 41 22.03 -13.44 11.84
N HIS A 42 22.95 -14.35 11.51
CA HIS A 42 24.34 -14.02 11.18
C HIS A 42 24.44 -13.18 9.89
N ASP A 43 23.64 -13.51 8.88
CA ASP A 43 23.70 -12.91 7.56
C ASP A 43 22.77 -11.66 7.43
N THR A 44 22.49 -11.00 8.55
CA THR A 44 21.64 -9.80 8.57
C THR A 44 22.13 -8.73 7.60
N GLU A 45 21.26 -8.33 6.67
CA GLU A 45 21.52 -7.29 5.66
C GLU A 45 21.20 -5.89 6.21
N PRO A 46 21.70 -4.82 5.56
CA PRO A 46 21.41 -3.44 5.96
C PRO A 46 19.91 -3.14 6.00
N GLU A 47 19.51 -2.30 6.93
CA GLU A 47 18.14 -1.87 7.13
C GLU A 47 17.58 -1.11 5.92
N SER A 48 16.28 -1.23 5.69
CA SER A 48 15.57 -0.39 4.72
C SER A 48 15.11 0.90 5.38
N ARG A 49 15.43 2.04 4.76
CA ARG A 49 14.88 3.33 5.18
C ARG A 49 13.38 3.44 4.90
N TYR A 50 12.87 2.71 3.93
CA TYR A 50 11.48 2.81 3.47
C TYR A 50 10.80 1.45 3.42
N HIS A 51 9.49 1.47 3.66
CA HIS A 51 8.61 0.34 3.47
C HIS A 51 7.54 0.67 2.43
N PHE A 52 7.46 -0.17 1.39
CA PHE A 52 6.43 -0.10 0.36
C PHE A 52 5.33 -1.13 0.64
N SER A 53 4.10 -0.67 0.76
CA SER A 53 2.92 -1.51 0.93
C SER A 53 1.90 -1.22 -0.14
N TRP A 54 1.05 -2.19 -0.40
CA TRP A 54 -0.05 -2.03 -1.35
C TRP A 54 -1.25 -2.85 -0.93
N ARG A 55 -2.40 -2.45 -1.42
CA ARG A 55 -3.63 -3.20 -1.34
C ARG A 55 -4.43 -2.99 -2.62
N GLU A 56 -4.95 -4.09 -3.16
CA GLU A 56 -5.82 -4.13 -4.33
C GLU A 56 -7.14 -4.84 -3.98
N ARG A 57 -7.80 -5.41 -4.97
CA ARG A 57 -9.02 -6.19 -4.74
C ARG A 57 -8.75 -7.34 -3.77
N ALA A 58 -9.63 -7.48 -2.79
CA ALA A 58 -9.66 -8.62 -1.88
C ALA A 58 -11.12 -9.10 -1.78
N ASP A 59 -11.37 -10.34 -2.17
CA ASP A 59 -12.70 -10.91 -2.29
C ASP A 59 -13.63 -10.01 -3.13
N GLU A 60 -14.82 -9.64 -2.64
CA GLU A 60 -15.77 -8.74 -3.32
C GLU A 60 -15.33 -7.28 -3.28
N ARG A 61 -14.39 -6.92 -2.41
CA ARG A 61 -14.01 -5.54 -2.17
C ARG A 61 -12.96 -5.07 -3.16
N PHE A 62 -13.26 -3.98 -3.86
CA PHE A 62 -12.32 -3.29 -4.72
C PHE A 62 -11.56 -2.23 -3.95
N ASP A 63 -10.24 -2.28 -4.05
CA ASP A 63 -9.36 -1.25 -3.52
C ASP A 63 -8.18 -1.03 -4.47
N ASN A 64 -7.51 0.09 -4.36
CA ASN A 64 -6.25 0.35 -5.04
C ASN A 64 -5.47 1.42 -4.28
N VAL A 65 -4.67 0.99 -3.31
CA VAL A 65 -3.86 1.86 -2.45
C VAL A 65 -2.41 1.48 -2.55
N ARG A 66 -1.56 2.49 -2.57
CA ARG A 66 -0.11 2.34 -2.40
C ARG A 66 0.35 3.21 -1.26
N VAL A 67 1.19 2.66 -0.41
CA VAL A 67 1.73 3.35 0.76
C VAL A 67 3.24 3.33 0.72
N MET A 68 3.84 4.48 0.94
CA MET A 68 5.25 4.62 1.22
C MET A 68 5.43 5.20 2.61
N ARG A 69 6.15 4.48 3.45
CA ARG A 69 6.47 4.98 4.80
C ARG A 69 7.97 4.88 5.08
N ASP A 70 8.44 5.78 5.93
CA ASP A 70 9.68 5.62 6.67
C ASP A 70 9.38 5.30 8.14
N GLU A 71 10.33 5.50 9.02
CA GLU A 71 10.18 5.23 10.45
C GLU A 71 9.04 6.04 11.08
N GLN A 72 8.91 7.32 10.72
CA GLN A 72 7.96 8.26 11.31
C GLN A 72 6.74 8.53 10.44
N PHE A 73 6.91 8.71 9.14
CA PHE A 73 5.86 9.23 8.26
C PHE A 73 5.31 8.17 7.32
N ALA A 74 4.02 8.27 7.01
CA ALA A 74 3.34 7.45 6.01
C ALA A 74 2.62 8.32 4.98
N TYR A 75 2.92 8.11 3.70
CA TYR A 75 2.21 8.69 2.56
C TYR A 75 1.38 7.61 1.86
N HIS A 76 0.08 7.86 1.72
CA HIS A 76 -0.87 6.99 1.05
C HIS A 76 -1.32 7.62 -0.26
N LYS A 77 -1.35 6.85 -1.32
CA LYS A 77 -1.93 7.20 -2.61
C LYS A 77 -3.08 6.28 -2.93
N ASN A 78 -4.29 6.83 -2.96
CA ASN A 78 -5.53 6.12 -3.22
C ASN A 78 -5.91 6.28 -4.70
N TYR A 79 -5.71 5.25 -5.51
CA TYR A 79 -6.08 5.25 -6.93
C TYR A 79 -7.58 5.01 -7.15
N ALA A 80 -8.28 4.50 -6.15
CA ALA A 80 -9.73 4.34 -6.12
C ALA A 80 -10.36 5.10 -4.93
N PRO A 81 -10.23 6.43 -4.86
CA PRO A 81 -10.68 7.21 -3.70
C PRO A 81 -12.21 7.20 -3.54
N PHE A 82 -12.95 6.93 -4.61
CA PHE A 82 -14.41 6.79 -4.59
C PHE A 82 -14.89 5.57 -3.79
N ALA A 83 -14.04 4.54 -3.66
CA ALA A 83 -14.38 3.32 -2.94
C ALA A 83 -14.10 3.48 -1.44
N PRO A 84 -15.12 3.40 -0.56
CA PRO A 84 -14.92 3.47 0.88
C PRO A 84 -14.26 2.18 1.40
N ASN A 85 -13.77 2.23 2.64
CA ASN A 85 -13.29 1.02 3.31
C ASN A 85 -14.45 0.07 3.68
N GLY A 86 -15.64 0.59 3.92
CA GLY A 86 -16.83 -0.13 4.30
C GLY A 86 -17.64 -0.71 3.15
N GLN A 87 -16.97 -1.13 2.07
CA GLN A 87 -17.65 -1.89 1.01
C GLN A 87 -18.19 -3.21 1.55
N TYR A 88 -19.23 -3.74 0.91
CA TYR A 88 -19.76 -5.05 1.28
C TYR A 88 -18.69 -6.14 1.17
N LEU A 89 -18.64 -6.99 2.17
CA LEU A 89 -17.76 -8.15 2.25
C LEU A 89 -18.48 -9.21 3.09
N ALA A 90 -18.84 -10.34 2.48
CA ALA A 90 -19.75 -11.32 3.06
C ALA A 90 -19.34 -11.74 4.49
N TYR A 91 -18.10 -12.17 4.69
CA TYR A 91 -17.66 -12.61 6.01
C TYR A 91 -17.67 -11.48 7.06
N MET A 92 -17.39 -10.24 6.66
CA MET A 92 -17.42 -9.10 7.57
C MET A 92 -18.87 -8.73 7.96
N HIS A 93 -19.81 -8.76 6.99
CA HIS A 93 -21.21 -8.44 7.22
C HIS A 93 -21.99 -9.55 7.94
N ASN A 94 -21.45 -10.78 7.98
CA ASN A 94 -21.95 -11.85 8.84
C ASN A 94 -21.69 -11.57 10.35
N MET A 95 -20.79 -10.65 10.68
CA MET A 95 -20.56 -10.22 12.05
C MET A 95 -21.63 -9.21 12.49
N LYS A 96 -22.32 -9.47 13.57
CA LYS A 96 -23.35 -8.58 14.11
C LYS A 96 -22.85 -7.16 14.37
N ALA A 97 -21.59 -7.00 14.77
CA ALA A 97 -20.96 -5.71 15.04
C ALA A 97 -20.89 -4.83 13.78
N THR A 98 -20.53 -5.41 12.62
CA THR A 98 -20.47 -4.66 11.35
C THR A 98 -21.85 -4.11 10.95
N GLY A 99 -22.88 -4.97 10.96
CA GLY A 99 -24.23 -4.54 10.64
C GLY A 99 -24.79 -3.50 11.62
N ALA A 100 -24.47 -3.61 12.92
CA ALA A 100 -24.83 -2.60 13.91
C ALA A 100 -24.14 -1.25 13.64
N TRP A 101 -22.85 -1.28 13.33
CA TRP A 101 -22.07 -0.07 13.00
C TRP A 101 -22.56 0.61 11.74
N GLU A 102 -22.88 -0.16 10.70
CA GLU A 102 -23.44 0.38 9.45
C GLU A 102 -24.80 1.06 9.68
N LYS A 103 -25.72 0.42 10.42
CA LYS A 103 -27.00 1.01 10.82
C LYS A 103 -26.81 2.28 11.64
N TYR A 104 -25.85 2.30 12.55
CA TYR A 104 -25.50 3.46 13.35
C TYR A 104 -24.99 4.63 12.48
N HIS A 105 -24.20 4.31 11.45
CA HIS A 105 -23.75 5.28 10.46
C HIS A 105 -24.90 5.83 9.61
N GLN A 106 -25.75 4.96 9.07
CA GLN A 106 -26.93 5.35 8.28
C GLN A 106 -27.91 6.23 9.07
N ALA A 107 -27.98 6.03 10.37
CA ALA A 107 -28.76 6.87 11.29
C ALA A 107 -28.09 8.23 11.62
N GLY A 108 -26.94 8.56 11.02
CA GLY A 108 -26.21 9.80 11.25
C GLY A 108 -25.56 9.93 12.63
N LYS A 109 -25.38 8.82 13.35
CA LYS A 109 -24.89 8.82 14.73
C LYS A 109 -23.37 8.65 14.86
N THR A 110 -22.67 8.34 13.78
CA THR A 110 -21.20 8.22 13.79
C THR A 110 -20.54 9.58 13.86
N THR A 111 -19.40 9.63 14.54
CA THR A 111 -18.50 10.80 14.52
C THR A 111 -17.81 10.95 13.16
N ALA A 112 -17.08 12.06 12.96
CA ALA A 112 -16.24 12.26 11.77
C ALA A 112 -15.24 11.10 11.61
N VAL A 113 -14.66 10.62 12.70
CA VAL A 113 -13.67 9.52 12.70
C VAL A 113 -14.33 8.17 12.43
N THR A 114 -15.35 7.81 13.22
CA THR A 114 -15.99 6.49 13.12
C THR A 114 -16.84 6.31 11.85
N GLY A 115 -17.31 7.41 11.24
CA GLY A 115 -18.02 7.37 9.96
C GLY A 115 -17.10 7.36 8.74
N ARG A 116 -15.81 7.63 8.90
CA ARG A 116 -14.82 7.66 7.80
C ARG A 116 -14.75 6.32 7.04
N PHE A 117 -14.97 5.23 7.73
CA PHE A 117 -14.97 3.89 7.17
C PHE A 117 -15.98 3.70 6.02
N PHE A 118 -17.14 4.37 6.08
CA PHE A 118 -18.25 4.27 5.11
C PHE A 118 -18.23 5.38 4.05
N ARG A 119 -17.26 6.28 4.07
CA ARG A 119 -17.18 7.41 3.14
C ARG A 119 -16.06 7.24 2.13
N PRO A 120 -16.15 7.87 0.93
CA PRO A 120 -15.03 8.01 0.02
C PRO A 120 -13.80 8.55 0.73
N ARG A 121 -12.64 8.15 0.25
CA ARG A 121 -11.35 8.52 0.83
C ARG A 121 -10.73 9.71 0.11
N PRO A 122 -9.84 10.47 0.76
CA PRO A 122 -8.95 11.39 0.05
C PRO A 122 -8.11 10.64 -0.99
N SER A 123 -7.75 11.33 -2.09
CA SER A 123 -6.87 10.74 -3.11
C SER A 123 -5.44 10.57 -2.60
N GLU A 124 -5.05 11.42 -1.66
CA GLU A 124 -3.73 11.39 -1.02
C GLU A 124 -3.90 11.63 0.48
N GLU A 125 -3.10 10.92 1.27
CA GLU A 125 -3.08 11.08 2.72
C GLU A 125 -1.64 11.06 3.20
N PHE A 126 -1.36 11.85 4.25
CA PHE A 126 -0.05 11.90 4.89
C PHE A 126 -0.20 11.97 6.40
N TYR A 127 0.56 11.14 7.12
CA TYR A 127 0.45 10.98 8.57
C TYR A 127 1.82 10.97 9.25
N ASP A 128 1.90 11.59 10.43
CA ASP A 128 3.01 11.46 11.37
C ASP A 128 2.67 10.36 12.38
N ASN A 129 3.16 9.15 12.14
CA ASN A 129 2.81 7.97 12.95
C ASN A 129 3.35 8.01 14.39
N PHE A 130 4.29 8.92 14.70
CA PHE A 130 4.74 9.12 16.08
C PHE A 130 3.73 9.93 16.90
N LYS A 131 3.00 10.85 16.25
CA LYS A 131 1.98 11.68 16.88
C LYS A 131 0.56 11.14 16.70
N ASP A 132 0.31 10.53 15.54
CA ASP A 132 -1.00 10.01 15.13
C ASP A 132 -0.89 8.52 14.74
N PHE A 133 -0.73 7.66 15.74
CA PHE A 133 -0.64 6.20 15.55
C PHE A 133 -1.83 5.61 14.79
N HIS A 134 -3.01 6.24 14.88
CA HIS A 134 -4.25 5.76 14.25
C HIS A 134 -4.55 6.38 12.88
N ASN A 135 -3.67 7.23 12.34
CA ASN A 135 -3.85 7.90 11.05
C ASN A 135 -5.20 8.63 10.95
N ILE A 136 -5.51 9.47 11.96
CA ILE A 136 -6.75 10.22 12.05
C ILE A 136 -6.62 11.58 11.38
N ASP A 137 -5.48 12.25 11.61
CA ASP A 137 -5.19 13.61 11.16
C ASP A 137 -4.39 13.59 9.86
N ASN A 138 -5.09 13.77 8.73
CA ASN A 138 -4.46 13.80 7.40
C ASN A 138 -3.78 15.15 7.15
N GLN A 139 -2.47 15.18 7.21
CA GLN A 139 -1.61 16.36 7.07
C GLN A 139 -1.10 16.57 5.63
N ILE A 140 -1.78 16.06 4.61
CA ILE A 140 -1.33 16.12 3.20
C ILE A 140 -1.13 17.56 2.71
N ASP A 141 -1.91 18.50 3.23
CA ASP A 141 -1.88 19.91 2.82
C ASP A 141 -1.08 20.81 3.80
N ASP A 142 -0.48 20.23 4.85
CA ASP A 142 0.32 20.99 5.82
C ASP A 142 1.61 21.49 5.15
N PRO A 143 1.87 22.81 5.13
CA PRO A 143 3.07 23.40 4.56
C PRO A 143 4.38 22.87 5.19
N LEU A 144 4.36 22.51 6.47
CA LEU A 144 5.53 22.02 7.20
C LEU A 144 6.01 20.66 6.68
N HIS A 145 5.13 19.88 6.08
CA HIS A 145 5.42 18.52 5.63
C HIS A 145 5.64 18.39 4.11
N GLN A 146 5.52 19.45 3.32
CA GLN A 146 5.57 19.36 1.85
C GLN A 146 6.87 18.77 1.31
N SER A 147 8.01 19.06 1.95
CA SER A 147 9.30 18.48 1.56
C SER A 147 9.32 16.95 1.76
N LYS A 148 8.83 16.48 2.91
CA LYS A 148 8.76 15.05 3.24
C LYS A 148 7.73 14.34 2.36
N ILE A 149 6.59 14.94 2.11
CA ILE A 149 5.57 14.43 1.19
C ILE A 149 6.18 14.23 -0.22
N LYS A 150 6.91 15.22 -0.73
CA LYS A 150 7.58 15.12 -2.02
C LYS A 150 8.62 14.00 -2.07
N GLU A 151 9.39 13.83 -0.99
CA GLU A 151 10.35 12.72 -0.84
C GLU A 151 9.64 11.36 -0.95
N LEU A 152 8.59 11.13 -0.15
CA LEU A 152 7.87 9.87 -0.12
C LEU A 152 7.11 9.58 -1.43
N LYS A 153 6.55 10.60 -2.09
CA LYS A 153 5.97 10.47 -3.44
C LYS A 153 6.99 10.00 -4.47
N LYS A 154 8.18 10.62 -4.47
CA LYS A 154 9.28 10.23 -5.37
C LYS A 154 9.71 8.79 -5.11
N GLU A 155 9.85 8.42 -3.85
CA GLU A 155 10.24 7.08 -3.47
C GLU A 155 9.15 6.05 -3.81
N LEU A 156 7.87 6.37 -3.59
CA LEU A 156 6.75 5.52 -4.00
C LEU A 156 6.82 5.21 -5.50
N ARG A 157 6.95 6.25 -6.33
CA ARG A 157 7.08 6.08 -7.78
C ARG A 157 8.28 5.21 -8.15
N ARG A 158 9.43 5.42 -7.49
CA ARG A 158 10.64 4.62 -7.71
C ARG A 158 10.38 3.14 -7.39
N GLN A 159 9.69 2.83 -6.29
CA GLN A 159 9.36 1.45 -5.90
C GLN A 159 8.35 0.82 -6.86
N GLN A 160 7.32 1.55 -7.28
CA GLN A 160 6.35 1.06 -8.27
C GLN A 160 7.03 0.67 -9.59
N LEU A 161 7.96 1.49 -10.08
CA LEU A 161 8.74 1.18 -11.29
C LEU A 161 9.68 -0.01 -11.05
N LYS A 162 10.38 -0.06 -9.93
CA LYS A 162 11.32 -1.13 -9.57
C LYS A 162 10.65 -2.49 -9.51
N TYR A 163 9.45 -2.57 -8.93
CA TYR A 163 8.73 -3.81 -8.71
C TYR A 163 7.68 -4.12 -9.79
N PHE A 164 7.61 -3.31 -10.84
CA PHE A 164 6.66 -3.48 -11.93
C PHE A 164 5.21 -3.55 -11.43
N ASP A 165 4.78 -2.53 -10.69
CA ASP A 165 3.44 -2.46 -10.10
C ASP A 165 2.33 -2.71 -11.14
N SER A 166 1.68 -3.86 -11.07
CA SER A 166 0.68 -4.31 -12.05
C SER A 166 -0.74 -3.80 -11.79
N GLY A 167 -0.95 -3.06 -10.70
CA GLY A 167 -2.29 -2.71 -10.21
C GLY A 167 -2.87 -1.41 -10.76
N LEU A 168 -2.26 -0.78 -11.77
CA LEU A 168 -2.77 0.48 -12.33
C LEU A 168 -3.83 0.29 -13.44
N ILE A 169 -4.08 -0.94 -13.84
CA ILE A 169 -5.18 -1.30 -14.73
C ILE A 169 -6.07 -2.36 -14.08
N PRO A 170 -7.37 -2.39 -14.41
CA PRO A 170 -8.28 -3.40 -13.86
C PRO A 170 -7.77 -4.83 -14.13
N GLU A 171 -7.92 -5.69 -13.12
CA GLU A 171 -7.44 -7.08 -13.17
C GLU A 171 -7.97 -7.84 -14.41
N GLU A 172 -9.25 -7.69 -14.72
CA GLU A 172 -9.85 -8.34 -15.88
C GLU A 172 -9.24 -7.86 -17.21
N MET A 173 -8.98 -6.57 -17.34
CA MET A 173 -8.31 -6.01 -18.51
C MET A 173 -6.90 -6.60 -18.67
N ARG A 174 -6.14 -6.64 -17.57
CA ARG A 174 -4.81 -7.27 -17.54
C ARG A 174 -4.88 -8.74 -17.96
N ASN A 175 -5.77 -9.50 -17.35
CA ASN A 175 -5.92 -10.94 -17.63
C ASN A 175 -6.35 -11.20 -19.07
N ARG A 176 -7.22 -10.36 -19.65
CA ARG A 176 -7.61 -10.43 -21.06
C ARG A 176 -6.39 -10.23 -21.97
N ILE A 177 -5.60 -9.19 -21.76
CA ILE A 177 -4.40 -8.94 -22.58
C ILE A 177 -3.42 -10.10 -22.48
N ILE A 178 -3.21 -10.66 -21.29
CA ILE A 178 -2.33 -11.81 -21.06
C ILE A 178 -2.81 -13.03 -21.85
N ARG A 179 -4.11 -13.33 -21.84
CA ARG A 179 -4.70 -14.43 -22.63
C ARG A 179 -4.54 -14.20 -24.14
N GLU A 180 -4.91 -13.03 -24.63
CA GLU A 180 -4.82 -12.67 -26.06
C GLU A 180 -3.38 -12.72 -26.59
N LYS A 181 -2.43 -12.25 -25.80
CA LYS A 181 -1.00 -12.22 -26.16
C LYS A 181 -0.26 -13.52 -25.84
N LYS A 182 -0.94 -14.52 -25.25
CA LYS A 182 -0.34 -15.79 -24.81
C LYS A 182 0.94 -15.59 -24.01
N THR A 183 0.92 -14.64 -23.07
CA THR A 183 2.06 -14.26 -22.23
C THR A 183 1.80 -14.61 -20.76
N THR A 184 2.74 -14.29 -19.87
CA THR A 184 2.60 -14.43 -18.42
C THR A 184 2.48 -13.06 -17.77
N VAL A 185 1.95 -12.98 -16.53
CA VAL A 185 1.94 -11.73 -15.75
C VAL A 185 3.36 -11.16 -15.63
N TYR A 186 4.35 -12.01 -15.39
CA TYR A 186 5.75 -11.64 -15.24
C TYR A 186 6.31 -10.95 -16.50
N ALA A 187 6.07 -11.54 -17.68
CA ALA A 187 6.53 -10.98 -18.96
C ALA A 187 5.72 -9.72 -19.34
N PHE A 188 4.39 -9.75 -19.14
CA PHE A 188 3.50 -8.63 -19.41
C PHE A 188 3.93 -7.35 -18.73
N VAL A 189 4.18 -7.37 -17.40
CA VAL A 189 4.53 -6.15 -16.65
C VAL A 189 5.91 -5.59 -16.99
N ARG A 190 6.76 -6.39 -17.62
CA ARG A 190 8.12 -6.01 -18.06
C ARG A 190 8.19 -5.56 -19.52
N ASP A 191 7.13 -5.77 -20.27
CA ASP A 191 7.06 -5.28 -21.65
C ASP A 191 6.43 -3.87 -21.69
N PRO A 192 7.20 -2.80 -21.94
CA PRO A 192 6.69 -1.44 -21.96
C PRO A 192 5.71 -1.16 -23.12
N LYS A 193 5.64 -2.04 -24.13
CA LYS A 193 4.65 -1.96 -25.20
C LYS A 193 3.29 -2.48 -24.75
N LEU A 194 3.28 -3.50 -23.90
CA LEU A 194 2.05 -4.07 -23.35
C LEU A 194 1.60 -3.36 -22.08
N TYR A 195 2.55 -2.97 -21.23
CA TYR A 195 2.30 -2.30 -19.95
C TYR A 195 3.22 -1.09 -19.76
N PRO A 196 2.90 0.07 -20.34
CA PRO A 196 3.70 1.28 -20.22
C PRO A 196 3.54 1.93 -18.85
N LEU A 197 4.02 1.28 -17.81
CA LEU A 197 3.82 1.62 -16.39
C LEU A 197 4.14 3.10 -16.08
N ALA A 198 5.25 3.64 -16.61
CA ALA A 198 5.61 5.04 -16.38
C ALA A 198 4.52 6.01 -16.86
N LYS A 199 3.92 5.75 -18.04
CA LYS A 199 2.81 6.56 -18.57
C LYS A 199 1.55 6.42 -17.74
N TYR A 200 1.24 5.23 -17.24
CA TYR A 200 0.08 5.03 -16.35
C TYR A 200 0.25 5.82 -15.05
N LEU A 201 1.45 5.85 -14.49
CA LEU A 201 1.76 6.67 -13.31
C LEU A 201 1.59 8.17 -13.62
N ASP A 202 2.05 8.65 -14.79
CA ASP A 202 1.87 10.04 -15.21
C ASP A 202 0.39 10.40 -15.36
N TYR A 203 -0.41 9.54 -15.98
CA TYR A 203 -1.85 9.77 -16.13
C TYR A 203 -2.57 9.78 -14.76
N ALA A 204 -2.17 8.92 -13.85
CA ALA A 204 -2.74 8.92 -12.50
C ALA A 204 -2.40 10.22 -11.75
N ASP A 205 -1.19 10.73 -11.89
CA ASP A 205 -0.77 12.02 -11.29
C ASP A 205 -1.57 13.18 -11.88
N LEU A 206 -1.70 13.25 -13.22
CA LEU A 206 -2.51 14.26 -13.89
C LEU A 206 -3.99 14.22 -13.49
N ALA A 207 -4.56 13.04 -13.30
CA ALA A 207 -5.95 12.90 -12.85
C ALA A 207 -6.16 13.47 -11.43
N LEU A 208 -5.19 13.29 -10.54
CA LEU A 208 -5.21 13.84 -9.18
C LEU A 208 -5.09 15.38 -9.20
N GLU A 209 -4.20 15.94 -10.03
CA GLU A 209 -4.02 17.39 -10.16
C GLU A 209 -5.28 18.08 -10.71
N ARG A 210 -5.94 17.48 -11.70
CA ARG A 210 -7.20 18.01 -12.25
C ARG A 210 -8.32 18.02 -11.20
N LYS A 211 -8.41 16.99 -10.38
CA LYS A 211 -9.38 16.93 -9.31
C LYS A 211 -9.17 18.02 -8.26
N LYS A 212 -7.91 18.33 -7.93
CA LYS A 212 -7.58 19.43 -7.00
C LYS A 212 -7.92 20.83 -7.54
N LYS A 213 -7.90 21.01 -8.87
CA LYS A 213 -8.23 22.30 -9.50
C LYS A 213 -9.73 22.54 -9.68
N ASN A 214 -10.55 21.50 -9.61
CA ASN A 214 -12.01 21.54 -9.77
C ASN A 214 -12.76 21.47 -8.43
N LEU A 215 -12.06 21.51 -7.32
CA LEU A 215 -12.57 21.67 -5.95
C LEU A 215 -12.24 23.06 -5.42
#